data_c8212e804356a9bccecf1a2b1e3e859b
#
_entry.id   c8212e804356a9bccecf1a2b1e3e859b
#
_cell.length_a   1.000
_cell.length_b   1.000
_cell.length_c   1.000
_cell.angle_alpha   90.00
_cell.angle_beta   90.00
_cell.angle_gamma   90.00
#
_symmetry.space_group_name_H-M   'P 1'
#
loop_
_entity.id
_entity.type
_entity.pdbx_description
1 polymer ?
#
loop_
_entity_poly.entity_id
_entity_poly.type
_entity_poly.pdbx_seq_one_letter_code
_entity_poly.pdbx_strand_id
1 'polypeptide(L)'
;MPKTPGLPVSALFRSLVLGAILISAPVLAQQTASPSTSTAASNNPEFLAAVDEVLREMSDITGWELKAPLRKSIRTRQQIRAYVVEQMNDEKDAKERYASARTAEALGLIPKGFDLETFLVDLLTEQIAGLYDPKAHEFYIADWIAPDEQRMVMSHELTHALQDQYFHIEDWARAARPNDDAELARESVLEGSAMAGMLEYELRDKGLKLRDLPEFDPSIFVGDLADTPMLKKAPPFIKDSLLFPYFSGLTFSLYILRTSGWGGFNSVFDNPPAGTQQILHPSLYKRGKAPLPLKLDLPDGIPGTSWNQLETNALGEFGWKEVLKQFLDDPRARRVAAGWDADNYATFEEKETKRLMFFARLRFSSEDMASSFFAAYSDALEKKYPERKNLSKVGQFMGFDSSDGHVSLRCVGMECVTAQGADRAAFLKWTLKLGWPAVSSSSETTAADFARTLLALALPGNSVGAMQNQQRQVIGLFSIRGEGPELV
;
A
#
# COMPACT_ATOMS: atom_id res chain seq x y z
N MET A 1 -1.06 -28.36 -11.58
CA MET A 1 -1.38 -27.07 -12.22
C MET A 1 -0.54 -26.01 -11.51
N PRO A 2 0.23 -25.19 -12.19
CA PRO A 2 1.02 -24.15 -11.54
C PRO A 2 0.07 -23.15 -10.91
N LYS A 3 0.29 -22.84 -9.62
CA LYS A 3 -0.39 -21.77 -8.89
C LYS A 3 0.05 -20.45 -9.51
N THR A 4 -0.87 -19.76 -10.19
CA THR A 4 -0.65 -18.35 -10.57
C THR A 4 -0.45 -17.54 -9.29
N PRO A 5 0.65 -16.82 -9.16
CA PRO A 5 0.83 -15.91 -8.02
C PRO A 5 -0.23 -14.81 -8.08
N GLY A 6 -0.87 -14.53 -6.96
CA GLY A 6 -1.80 -13.41 -6.80
C GLY A 6 -1.04 -12.08 -6.88
N LEU A 7 -1.71 -11.02 -7.30
CA LEU A 7 -1.17 -9.73 -7.69
C LEU A 7 -1.74 -8.56 -6.83
N PRO A 8 -1.06 -7.44 -6.72
CA PRO A 8 -0.93 -6.60 -5.53
C PRO A 8 -1.74 -5.26 -5.43
N VAL A 9 -1.85 -4.63 -4.22
CA VAL A 9 -2.56 -3.35 -3.90
C VAL A 9 -1.87 -2.10 -4.47
N SER A 10 -0.55 -2.09 -4.66
CA SER A 10 0.18 -0.98 -5.31
C SER A 10 -0.21 -0.79 -6.78
N ALA A 11 -0.94 -1.76 -7.37
CA ALA A 11 -1.51 -1.64 -8.71
C ALA A 11 -2.39 -0.38 -8.91
N LEU A 12 -2.87 0.24 -7.84
CA LEU A 12 -3.68 1.47 -7.91
C LEU A 12 -2.95 2.63 -8.59
N PHE A 13 -1.61 2.69 -8.48
CA PHE A 13 -0.80 3.80 -8.99
C PHE A 13 0.29 3.37 -9.98
N ARG A 14 0.43 2.09 -10.27
CA ARG A 14 1.59 1.41 -10.87
C ARG A 14 2.11 1.93 -12.19
N SER A 15 1.26 2.38 -13.07
CA SER A 15 1.69 2.73 -14.43
C SER A 15 1.96 4.23 -14.62
N LEU A 16 1.68 5.06 -13.62
CA LEU A 16 1.61 6.50 -13.78
C LEU A 16 2.39 7.32 -12.74
N VAL A 17 2.85 6.68 -11.65
CA VAL A 17 3.58 7.37 -10.59
C VAL A 17 5.08 7.46 -10.90
N LEU A 18 5.63 6.57 -11.72
CA LEU A 18 6.99 6.69 -12.21
C LEU A 18 7.10 7.92 -13.13
N GLY A 19 7.53 9.03 -12.57
CA GLY A 19 7.86 10.23 -13.31
C GLY A 19 6.77 11.29 -13.45
N ALA A 20 5.80 11.37 -12.55
CA ALA A 20 4.83 12.48 -12.56
C ALA A 20 5.09 13.46 -11.40
N ILE A 21 5.57 14.66 -11.65
CA ILE A 21 5.64 15.69 -10.62
C ILE A 21 4.27 16.24 -10.28
N LEU A 22 3.96 16.22 -8.99
CA LEU A 22 2.87 16.96 -8.38
C LEU A 22 3.32 18.41 -8.14
N ILE A 23 3.12 19.31 -9.09
CA ILE A 23 3.28 20.74 -8.86
C ILE A 23 1.92 21.40 -8.85
N SER A 24 1.50 21.91 -7.70
CA SER A 24 0.44 22.89 -7.62
C SER A 24 1.02 24.27 -7.87
N ALA A 25 0.87 24.76 -9.10
CA ALA A 25 1.01 26.18 -9.33
C ALA A 25 -0.04 26.92 -8.48
N PRO A 26 0.30 27.98 -7.74
CA PRO A 26 -0.70 28.80 -7.07
C PRO A 26 -1.64 29.34 -8.15
N VAL A 27 -2.93 29.02 -8.03
CA VAL A 27 -3.98 29.57 -8.89
C VAL A 27 -4.12 31.06 -8.59
N LEU A 28 -3.26 31.88 -9.16
CA LEU A 28 -3.43 33.31 -9.25
C LEU A 28 -3.93 33.63 -10.65
N ALA A 29 -5.23 33.99 -10.71
CA ALA A 29 -5.93 34.63 -11.79
C ALA A 29 -6.19 33.83 -13.07
N GLN A 30 -7.46 33.47 -13.24
CA GLN A 30 -8.10 33.29 -14.54
C GLN A 30 -7.74 34.43 -15.50
N GLN A 31 -6.78 34.18 -16.38
CA GLN A 31 -6.74 34.90 -17.64
C GLN A 31 -7.28 33.98 -18.72
N THR A 32 -8.37 34.38 -19.31
CA THR A 32 -8.97 33.80 -20.52
C THR A 32 -7.96 33.85 -21.64
N ALA A 33 -7.16 32.79 -21.80
CA ALA A 33 -6.32 32.62 -22.96
C ALA A 33 -7.15 32.01 -24.10
N SER A 34 -7.25 32.75 -25.23
CA SER A 34 -7.81 32.26 -26.48
C SER A 34 -7.10 30.99 -26.95
N PRO A 35 -7.78 30.01 -27.58
CA PRO A 35 -7.17 28.79 -28.04
C PRO A 35 -6.17 29.09 -29.17
N SER A 36 -4.88 29.08 -28.86
CA SER A 36 -3.82 29.06 -29.84
C SER A 36 -3.75 27.67 -30.47
N THR A 37 -3.91 27.54 -31.74
CA THR A 37 -3.72 26.31 -32.53
C THR A 37 -2.26 25.88 -32.48
N SER A 38 -1.94 24.93 -31.63
CA SER A 38 -0.58 24.49 -31.32
C SER A 38 -0.21 23.21 -32.07
N THR A 39 0.18 23.34 -33.33
CA THR A 39 1.00 22.34 -34.06
C THR A 39 2.50 22.66 -34.00
N ALA A 40 2.93 23.69 -33.30
CA ALA A 40 4.30 24.23 -33.29
C ALA A 40 5.10 23.98 -32.00
N ALA A 41 4.50 23.40 -30.97
CA ALA A 41 5.13 23.31 -29.65
C ALA A 41 6.27 22.28 -29.54
N SER A 42 6.27 21.21 -30.35
CA SER A 42 7.27 20.13 -30.26
C SER A 42 8.69 20.48 -30.69
N ASN A 43 8.89 21.66 -31.31
CA ASN A 43 10.18 22.14 -31.82
C ASN A 43 10.54 23.55 -31.30
N ASN A 44 10.17 23.92 -30.08
CA ASN A 44 10.62 25.17 -29.48
C ASN A 44 12.13 25.07 -29.14
N PRO A 45 13.04 25.81 -29.83
CA PRO A 45 14.47 25.70 -29.60
C PRO A 45 14.88 26.10 -28.18
N GLU A 46 14.16 27.04 -27.54
CA GLU A 46 14.42 27.50 -26.18
C GLU A 46 14.14 26.37 -25.17
N PHE A 47 13.00 25.67 -25.33
CA PHE A 47 12.65 24.51 -24.54
C PHE A 47 13.71 23.39 -24.67
N LEU A 48 14.10 23.05 -25.90
CA LEU A 48 15.09 21.99 -26.13
C LEU A 48 16.44 22.34 -25.51
N ALA A 49 16.87 23.61 -25.62
CA ALA A 49 18.13 24.10 -25.02
C ALA A 49 18.04 24.05 -23.47
N ALA A 50 16.90 24.45 -22.88
CA ALA A 50 16.69 24.38 -21.43
C ALA A 50 16.77 22.93 -20.91
N VAL A 51 16.13 21.97 -21.60
CA VAL A 51 16.23 20.55 -21.22
C VAL A 51 17.66 20.04 -21.24
N ASP A 52 18.45 20.40 -22.29
CA ASP A 52 19.85 19.96 -22.38
C ASP A 52 20.75 20.60 -21.31
N GLU A 53 20.45 21.85 -20.91
CA GLU A 53 21.14 22.53 -19.82
C GLU A 53 20.85 21.85 -18.49
N VAL A 54 19.55 21.67 -18.14
CA VAL A 54 19.14 21.04 -16.88
C VAL A 54 19.64 19.60 -16.79
N LEU A 55 19.57 18.83 -17.90
CA LEU A 55 20.05 17.44 -17.93
C LEU A 55 21.54 17.36 -17.60
N ARG A 56 22.37 18.28 -18.12
CA ARG A 56 23.79 18.35 -17.80
C ARG A 56 24.01 18.69 -16.33
N GLU A 57 23.29 19.68 -15.81
CA GLU A 57 23.37 20.06 -14.40
C GLU A 57 22.94 18.93 -13.47
N MET A 58 21.88 18.16 -13.81
CA MET A 58 21.48 16.98 -13.05
C MET A 58 22.50 15.85 -13.13
N SER A 59 23.16 15.68 -14.28
CA SER A 59 24.29 14.75 -14.41
C SER A 59 25.46 15.13 -13.49
N ASP A 60 25.78 16.43 -13.40
CA ASP A 60 26.84 16.93 -12.50
C ASP A 60 26.45 16.75 -11.01
N ILE A 61 25.19 16.96 -10.65
CA ILE A 61 24.68 16.80 -9.28
C ILE A 61 24.72 15.33 -8.86
N THR A 62 24.18 14.44 -9.69
CA THR A 62 23.99 13.01 -9.35
C THR A 62 25.22 12.16 -9.62
N GLY A 63 26.09 12.60 -10.54
CA GLY A 63 27.21 11.83 -11.07
C GLY A 63 26.78 10.75 -12.08
N TRP A 64 25.54 10.76 -12.54
CA TRP A 64 25.05 9.87 -13.59
C TRP A 64 25.17 10.54 -14.96
N GLU A 65 26.18 10.12 -15.72
CA GLU A 65 26.39 10.65 -17.08
C GLU A 65 25.30 10.16 -18.04
N LEU A 66 24.90 11.04 -18.99
CA LEU A 66 23.95 10.68 -20.04
C LEU A 66 24.58 9.62 -20.97
N LYS A 67 24.04 8.42 -21.01
CA LYS A 67 24.54 7.30 -21.84
C LYS A 67 23.93 7.28 -23.25
N ALA A 68 22.70 7.77 -23.42
CA ALA A 68 21.97 7.76 -24.68
C ALA A 68 21.15 9.04 -24.85
N PRO A 69 20.92 9.51 -26.09
CA PRO A 69 20.07 10.66 -26.35
C PRO A 69 18.67 10.50 -25.81
N LEU A 70 18.12 11.58 -25.21
CA LEU A 70 16.76 11.63 -24.67
C LEU A 70 15.81 12.28 -25.69
N ARG A 71 14.67 11.66 -25.94
CA ARG A 71 13.58 12.31 -26.69
C ARG A 71 12.86 13.31 -25.79
N LYS A 72 12.36 14.40 -26.39
CA LYS A 72 11.78 15.52 -25.65
C LYS A 72 10.57 16.06 -26.38
N SER A 73 9.49 16.36 -25.68
CA SER A 73 8.31 17.01 -26.29
C SER A 73 7.52 17.84 -25.27
N ILE A 74 6.66 18.72 -25.79
CA ILE A 74 5.67 19.45 -25.01
C ILE A 74 4.32 18.79 -25.27
N ARG A 75 3.52 18.56 -24.24
CA ARG A 75 2.22 17.90 -24.33
C ARG A 75 1.10 18.79 -23.83
N THR A 76 0.00 18.79 -24.58
CA THR A 76 -1.24 19.44 -24.15
C THR A 76 -1.94 18.58 -23.07
N ARG A 77 -2.86 19.18 -22.31
CA ARG A 77 -3.69 18.47 -21.33
C ARG A 77 -4.43 17.28 -21.95
N GLN A 78 -4.92 17.43 -23.18
CA GLN A 78 -5.59 16.33 -23.88
C GLN A 78 -4.63 15.18 -24.22
N GLN A 79 -3.40 15.48 -24.62
CA GLN A 79 -2.39 14.45 -24.90
C GLN A 79 -1.94 13.75 -23.64
N ILE A 80 -1.78 14.46 -22.50
CA ILE A 80 -1.47 13.86 -21.21
C ILE A 80 -2.63 12.96 -20.76
N ARG A 81 -3.87 13.42 -20.85
CA ARG A 81 -5.03 12.57 -20.54
C ARG A 81 -5.08 11.31 -21.41
N ALA A 82 -4.83 11.43 -22.69
CA ALA A 82 -4.80 10.29 -23.61
C ALA A 82 -3.71 9.29 -23.21
N TYR A 83 -2.53 9.77 -22.85
CA TYR A 83 -1.44 8.95 -22.33
C TYR A 83 -1.84 8.21 -21.03
N VAL A 84 -2.42 8.94 -20.06
CA VAL A 84 -2.92 8.34 -18.81
C VAL A 84 -3.91 7.21 -19.09
N VAL A 85 -4.89 7.46 -19.97
CA VAL A 85 -5.89 6.44 -20.36
C VAL A 85 -5.23 5.25 -21.06
N GLU A 86 -4.26 5.47 -21.92
CA GLU A 86 -3.52 4.40 -22.61
C GLU A 86 -2.76 3.50 -21.61
N GLN A 87 -2.05 4.10 -20.64
CA GLN A 87 -1.34 3.35 -19.60
C GLN A 87 -2.31 2.54 -18.70
N MET A 88 -3.52 3.07 -18.47
CA MET A 88 -4.54 2.37 -17.69
C MET A 88 -5.26 1.25 -18.47
N ASN A 89 -5.14 1.19 -19.80
CA ASN A 89 -5.77 0.15 -20.60
C ASN A 89 -4.97 -1.17 -20.70
N ASP A 90 -3.82 -1.29 -20.04
CA ASP A 90 -3.13 -2.59 -19.96
C ASP A 90 -4.00 -3.60 -19.19
N GLU A 91 -4.44 -4.68 -19.86
CA GLU A 91 -5.35 -5.69 -19.30
C GLU A 91 -4.79 -6.37 -18.04
N LYS A 92 -3.47 -6.53 -17.96
CA LYS A 92 -2.83 -7.15 -16.81
C LYS A 92 -2.93 -6.24 -15.60
N ASP A 93 -2.58 -4.98 -15.78
CA ASP A 93 -2.64 -3.98 -14.71
C ASP A 93 -4.10 -3.65 -14.34
N ALA A 94 -5.06 -3.75 -15.25
CA ALA A 94 -6.50 -3.59 -14.96
C ALA A 94 -7.04 -4.63 -13.97
N LYS A 95 -6.63 -5.90 -14.11
CA LYS A 95 -7.02 -6.96 -13.15
C LYS A 95 -6.42 -6.71 -11.77
N GLU A 96 -5.18 -6.27 -11.74
CA GLU A 96 -4.48 -5.91 -10.50
C GLU A 96 -5.17 -4.72 -9.83
N ARG A 97 -5.46 -3.65 -10.57
CA ARG A 97 -6.22 -2.49 -10.05
C ARG A 97 -7.59 -2.87 -9.51
N TYR A 98 -8.31 -3.76 -10.23
CA TYR A 98 -9.59 -4.27 -9.74
C TYR A 98 -9.44 -4.98 -8.40
N ALA A 99 -8.49 -5.91 -8.27
CA ALA A 99 -8.24 -6.63 -7.02
C ALA A 99 -7.91 -5.69 -5.88
N SER A 100 -7.03 -4.71 -6.12
CA SER A 100 -6.62 -3.70 -5.14
C SER A 100 -7.78 -2.78 -4.72
N ALA A 101 -8.61 -2.34 -5.68
CA ALA A 101 -9.80 -1.54 -5.38
C ALA A 101 -10.77 -2.32 -4.47
N ARG A 102 -10.98 -3.62 -4.76
CA ARG A 102 -11.83 -4.49 -3.95
C ARG A 102 -11.25 -4.72 -2.56
N THR A 103 -9.93 -4.83 -2.43
CA THR A 103 -9.26 -4.93 -1.12
C THR A 103 -9.38 -3.61 -0.33
N ALA A 104 -9.17 -2.47 -0.98
CA ALA A 104 -9.36 -1.16 -0.34
C ALA A 104 -10.82 -0.96 0.13
N GLU A 105 -11.79 -1.42 -0.65
CA GLU A 105 -13.21 -1.45 -0.26
C GLU A 105 -13.44 -2.38 0.94
N ALA A 106 -12.88 -3.61 0.92
CA ALA A 106 -12.99 -4.56 2.02
C ALA A 106 -12.41 -4.02 3.33
N LEU A 107 -11.36 -3.21 3.26
CA LEU A 107 -10.75 -2.54 4.41
C LEU A 107 -11.44 -1.24 4.81
N GLY A 108 -12.33 -0.70 3.95
CA GLY A 108 -13.02 0.57 4.17
C GLY A 108 -12.17 1.80 3.87
N LEU A 109 -11.09 1.64 3.12
CA LEU A 109 -10.18 2.71 2.69
C LEU A 109 -10.78 3.58 1.59
N ILE A 110 -11.68 3.00 0.79
CA ILE A 110 -12.50 3.69 -0.20
C ILE A 110 -13.98 3.31 -0.02
N PRO A 111 -14.93 4.15 -0.43
CA PRO A 111 -16.36 3.84 -0.38
C PRO A 111 -16.72 2.63 -1.26
N LYS A 112 -17.77 1.89 -0.88
CA LYS A 112 -18.31 0.81 -1.73
C LYS A 112 -18.76 1.35 -3.07
N GLY A 113 -18.32 0.70 -4.15
CA GLY A 113 -18.66 1.09 -5.53
C GLY A 113 -17.99 2.39 -6.00
N PHE A 114 -16.93 2.83 -5.35
CA PHE A 114 -16.15 3.99 -5.79
C PHE A 114 -15.54 3.73 -7.17
N ASP A 115 -15.81 4.60 -8.15
CA ASP A 115 -15.22 4.52 -9.49
C ASP A 115 -13.77 5.01 -9.47
N LEU A 116 -12.90 4.11 -9.06
CA LEU A 116 -11.48 4.39 -8.89
C LEU A 116 -10.80 4.69 -10.23
N GLU A 117 -11.14 4.00 -11.31
CA GLU A 117 -10.47 4.19 -12.61
C GLU A 117 -10.72 5.59 -13.18
N THR A 118 -11.98 6.00 -13.23
CA THR A 118 -12.33 7.36 -13.67
C THR A 118 -11.69 8.41 -12.76
N PHE A 119 -11.74 8.19 -11.44
CA PHE A 119 -11.14 9.10 -10.48
C PHE A 119 -9.62 9.25 -10.67
N LEU A 120 -8.89 8.15 -10.88
CA LEU A 120 -7.44 8.18 -11.11
C LEU A 120 -7.07 8.89 -12.42
N VAL A 121 -7.83 8.66 -13.52
CA VAL A 121 -7.60 9.37 -14.77
C VAL A 121 -7.70 10.89 -14.56
N ASP A 122 -8.73 11.35 -13.86
CA ASP A 122 -8.95 12.77 -13.61
C ASP A 122 -7.88 13.35 -12.67
N LEU A 123 -7.56 12.64 -11.59
CA LEU A 123 -6.54 13.02 -10.62
C LEU A 123 -5.16 13.13 -11.28
N LEU A 124 -4.71 12.11 -11.99
CA LEU A 124 -3.39 12.10 -12.63
C LEU A 124 -3.30 13.12 -13.76
N THR A 125 -4.38 13.32 -14.54
CA THR A 125 -4.41 14.39 -15.57
C THR A 125 -4.27 15.78 -14.95
N GLU A 126 -4.79 15.98 -13.73
CA GLU A 126 -4.63 17.27 -13.01
C GLU A 126 -3.22 17.44 -12.48
N GLN A 127 -2.62 16.35 -11.96
CA GLN A 127 -1.35 16.41 -11.23
C GLN A 127 -0.11 16.43 -12.13
N ILE A 128 -0.16 15.81 -13.33
CA ILE A 128 1.01 15.69 -14.19
C ILE A 128 1.40 17.06 -14.78
N ALA A 129 2.52 17.61 -14.32
CA ALA A 129 3.17 18.81 -14.84
C ALA A 129 4.27 18.47 -15.85
N GLY A 130 4.97 17.37 -15.66
CA GLY A 130 5.95 16.75 -16.52
C GLY A 130 5.94 15.24 -16.33
N LEU A 131 6.61 14.52 -17.21
CA LEU A 131 6.72 13.06 -17.11
C LEU A 131 7.92 12.57 -17.92
N TYR A 132 8.70 11.66 -17.33
CA TYR A 132 9.59 10.78 -18.05
C TYR A 132 8.92 9.43 -18.32
N ASP A 133 8.81 9.04 -19.57
CA ASP A 133 8.29 7.74 -19.98
C ASP A 133 9.45 6.76 -20.21
N PRO A 134 9.70 5.78 -19.31
CA PRO A 134 10.80 4.83 -19.43
C PRO A 134 10.63 3.87 -20.61
N LYS A 135 9.39 3.56 -21.05
CA LYS A 135 9.13 2.70 -22.22
C LYS A 135 9.48 3.39 -23.52
N ALA A 136 9.14 4.69 -23.59
CA ALA A 136 9.41 5.50 -24.76
C ALA A 136 10.80 6.14 -24.72
N HIS A 137 11.51 6.16 -23.59
CA HIS A 137 12.71 6.95 -23.33
C HIS A 137 12.50 8.41 -23.75
N GLU A 138 11.38 8.98 -23.31
CA GLU A 138 10.94 10.32 -23.70
C GLU A 138 10.58 11.16 -22.46
N PHE A 139 11.11 12.37 -22.40
CA PHE A 139 10.67 13.38 -21.47
C PHE A 139 9.64 14.29 -22.12
N TYR A 140 8.56 14.58 -21.44
CA TYR A 140 7.63 15.64 -21.84
C TYR A 140 7.16 16.48 -20.66
N ILE A 141 6.87 17.76 -20.99
CA ILE A 141 6.34 18.74 -20.06
C ILE A 141 4.99 19.23 -20.55
N ALA A 142 4.13 19.58 -19.62
CA ALA A 142 2.82 20.13 -19.89
C ALA A 142 2.92 21.56 -20.44
N ASP A 143 2.13 21.88 -21.47
CA ASP A 143 2.14 23.18 -22.17
C ASP A 143 1.57 24.35 -21.33
N TRP A 144 0.95 24.04 -20.19
CA TRP A 144 0.39 25.04 -19.26
C TRP A 144 1.31 25.40 -18.08
N ILE A 145 2.47 24.75 -17.96
CA ILE A 145 3.43 25.07 -16.90
C ILE A 145 4.20 26.34 -17.25
N ALA A 146 4.27 27.28 -16.32
CA ALA A 146 5.00 28.52 -16.50
C ALA A 146 6.51 28.28 -16.72
N PRO A 147 7.19 29.08 -17.60
CA PRO A 147 8.59 28.84 -17.96
C PRO A 147 9.56 28.81 -16.77
N ASP A 148 9.31 29.58 -15.74
CA ASP A 148 10.10 29.64 -14.51
C ASP A 148 9.92 28.36 -13.65
N GLU A 149 8.74 27.73 -13.69
CA GLU A 149 8.46 26.48 -13.01
C GLU A 149 8.96 25.26 -13.81
N GLN A 150 9.08 25.37 -15.14
CA GLN A 150 9.50 24.25 -15.99
C GLN A 150 10.84 23.66 -15.60
N ARG A 151 11.82 24.46 -15.18
CA ARG A 151 13.16 23.98 -14.81
C ARG A 151 13.13 23.08 -13.57
N MET A 152 12.29 23.37 -12.59
CA MET A 152 12.07 22.49 -11.43
C MET A 152 11.49 21.14 -11.87
N VAL A 153 10.43 21.16 -12.68
CA VAL A 153 9.84 19.93 -13.24
C VAL A 153 10.88 19.15 -14.04
N MET A 154 11.63 19.83 -14.92
CA MET A 154 12.72 19.22 -15.70
C MET A 154 13.74 18.54 -14.79
N SER A 155 14.22 19.19 -13.72
CA SER A 155 15.24 18.63 -12.83
C SER A 155 14.80 17.33 -12.16
N HIS A 156 13.54 17.19 -11.81
CA HIS A 156 12.98 15.94 -11.28
C HIS A 156 12.89 14.86 -12.36
N GLU A 157 12.20 15.16 -13.47
CA GLU A 157 11.95 14.19 -14.53
C GLU A 157 13.24 13.71 -15.23
N LEU A 158 14.20 14.62 -15.39
CA LEU A 158 15.48 14.28 -15.96
C LEU A 158 16.36 13.47 -14.99
N THR A 159 16.09 13.54 -13.69
CA THR A 159 16.66 12.59 -12.74
C THR A 159 16.17 11.17 -13.04
N HIS A 160 14.86 10.99 -13.29
CA HIS A 160 14.34 9.69 -13.71
C HIS A 160 14.92 9.22 -15.05
N ALA A 161 15.11 10.12 -16.00
CA ALA A 161 15.75 9.78 -17.27
C ALA A 161 17.19 9.29 -17.09
N LEU A 162 17.95 9.89 -16.18
CA LEU A 162 19.29 9.42 -15.82
C LEU A 162 19.23 8.09 -15.05
N GLN A 163 18.36 7.96 -14.06
CA GLN A 163 18.16 6.70 -13.31
C GLN A 163 17.82 5.55 -14.25
N ASP A 164 16.92 5.76 -15.22
CA ASP A 164 16.50 4.71 -16.14
C ASP A 164 17.66 4.18 -16.98
N GLN A 165 18.55 5.06 -17.45
CA GLN A 165 19.72 4.66 -18.22
C GLN A 165 20.75 3.84 -17.42
N TYR A 166 20.68 3.85 -16.10
CA TYR A 166 21.58 3.10 -15.22
C TYR A 166 20.92 1.87 -14.61
N PHE A 167 19.64 1.97 -14.27
CA PHE A 167 18.97 1.00 -13.38
C PHE A 167 17.72 0.37 -13.99
N HIS A 168 17.28 0.78 -15.19
CA HIS A 168 16.04 0.29 -15.82
C HIS A 168 14.86 0.36 -14.85
N ILE A 169 14.49 1.57 -14.47
CA ILE A 169 13.65 1.86 -13.29
C ILE A 169 12.30 1.15 -13.28
N GLU A 170 11.67 0.92 -14.44
CA GLU A 170 10.40 0.19 -14.50
C GLU A 170 10.60 -1.29 -14.11
N ASP A 171 11.59 -1.97 -14.69
CA ASP A 171 11.90 -3.36 -14.37
C ASP A 171 12.39 -3.49 -12.93
N TRP A 172 13.20 -2.52 -12.48
CA TRP A 172 13.72 -2.50 -11.12
C TRP A 172 12.60 -2.36 -10.09
N ALA A 173 11.63 -1.48 -10.27
CA ALA A 173 10.48 -1.34 -9.38
C ALA A 173 9.63 -2.62 -9.39
N ARG A 174 9.30 -3.14 -10.58
CA ARG A 174 8.50 -4.34 -10.78
C ARG A 174 9.15 -5.63 -10.25
N ALA A 175 10.46 -5.68 -10.11
CA ALA A 175 11.15 -6.85 -9.55
C ALA A 175 10.80 -7.14 -8.08
N ALA A 176 10.12 -6.21 -7.37
CA ALA A 176 9.56 -6.44 -6.04
C ALA A 176 8.30 -7.33 -6.05
N ARG A 177 7.63 -7.48 -7.19
CA ARG A 177 6.36 -8.21 -7.31
C ARG A 177 6.48 -9.68 -6.92
N PRO A 178 5.46 -10.22 -6.26
CA PRO A 178 4.12 -9.68 -6.01
C PRO A 178 3.98 -8.98 -4.63
N ASN A 179 5.01 -8.37 -4.08
CA ASN A 179 4.96 -7.70 -2.78
C ASN A 179 4.78 -6.18 -2.97
N ASP A 180 3.58 -5.66 -2.68
CA ASP A 180 3.24 -4.24 -2.84
C ASP A 180 3.98 -3.32 -1.90
N ASP A 181 4.16 -3.75 -0.67
CA ASP A 181 4.91 -2.99 0.33
C ASP A 181 6.36 -2.77 -0.14
N ALA A 182 6.97 -3.80 -0.75
CA ALA A 182 8.31 -3.69 -1.32
C ALA A 182 8.33 -2.88 -2.62
N GLU A 183 7.29 -2.98 -3.47
CA GLU A 183 7.20 -2.17 -4.70
C GLU A 183 7.04 -0.68 -4.36
N LEU A 184 6.14 -0.33 -3.43
CA LEU A 184 5.97 1.03 -2.93
C LEU A 184 7.25 1.60 -2.28
N ALA A 185 8.02 0.74 -1.59
CA ALA A 185 9.31 1.15 -1.05
C ALA A 185 10.32 1.48 -2.16
N ARG A 186 10.35 0.72 -3.26
CA ARG A 186 11.18 1.03 -4.42
C ARG A 186 10.75 2.30 -5.14
N GLU A 187 9.44 2.49 -5.35
CA GLU A 187 8.89 3.74 -5.87
C GLU A 187 9.33 4.94 -5.00
N SER A 188 9.32 4.76 -3.66
CA SER A 188 9.79 5.78 -2.73
C SER A 188 11.30 6.09 -2.87
N VAL A 189 12.11 5.15 -3.29
CA VAL A 189 13.52 5.41 -3.62
C VAL A 189 13.64 6.26 -4.88
N LEU A 190 12.88 5.94 -5.93
CA LEU A 190 12.89 6.66 -7.19
C LEU A 190 12.42 8.11 -7.00
N GLU A 191 11.20 8.27 -6.49
CA GLU A 191 10.59 9.60 -6.30
C GLU A 191 11.34 10.43 -5.27
N GLY A 192 11.74 9.82 -4.16
CA GLY A 192 12.47 10.52 -3.11
C GLY A 192 13.85 10.99 -3.54
N SER A 193 14.56 10.24 -4.38
CA SER A 193 15.85 10.68 -4.91
C SER A 193 15.70 11.70 -6.03
N ALA A 194 14.64 11.64 -6.84
CA ALA A 194 14.35 12.68 -7.81
C ALA A 194 13.98 14.01 -7.12
N MET A 195 13.18 13.95 -6.04
CA MET A 195 12.92 15.12 -5.17
C MET A 195 14.20 15.68 -4.55
N ALA A 196 15.10 14.82 -4.08
CA ALA A 196 16.39 15.28 -3.54
C ALA A 196 17.24 15.96 -4.62
N GLY A 197 17.27 15.40 -5.83
CA GLY A 197 17.94 16.00 -6.99
C GLY A 197 17.39 17.37 -7.35
N MET A 198 16.07 17.49 -7.42
CA MET A 198 15.35 18.75 -7.67
C MET A 198 15.67 19.82 -6.62
N LEU A 199 15.69 19.46 -5.34
CA LEU A 199 16.03 20.41 -4.28
C LEU A 199 17.52 20.82 -4.36
N GLU A 200 18.44 19.91 -4.68
CA GLU A 200 19.85 20.23 -4.85
C GLU A 200 20.07 21.12 -6.09
N TYR A 201 19.28 20.91 -7.14
CA TYR A 201 19.24 21.80 -8.30
C TYR A 201 18.90 23.25 -7.91
N GLU A 202 17.87 23.45 -7.09
CA GLU A 202 17.46 24.79 -6.62
C GLU A 202 18.49 25.44 -5.67
N LEU A 203 19.27 24.63 -4.96
CA LEU A 203 20.28 25.13 -4.01
C LEU A 203 21.62 25.46 -4.66
N ARG A 204 21.88 24.98 -5.89
CA ARG A 204 23.22 25.08 -6.53
C ARG A 204 23.67 26.52 -6.74
N ASP A 205 22.76 27.41 -7.16
CA ASP A 205 23.05 28.82 -7.39
C ASP A 205 23.42 29.58 -6.11
N LYS A 206 23.05 29.00 -4.95
CA LYS A 206 23.40 29.50 -3.61
C LYS A 206 24.70 28.87 -3.08
N GLY A 207 25.33 27.97 -3.85
CA GLY A 207 26.49 27.22 -3.42
C GLY A 207 26.24 26.26 -2.26
N LEU A 208 24.98 25.87 -2.03
CA LEU A 208 24.56 24.98 -0.95
C LEU A 208 24.33 23.58 -1.49
N LYS A 209 24.60 22.57 -0.67
CA LYS A 209 24.25 21.17 -0.93
C LYS A 209 23.16 20.72 0.02
N LEU A 210 22.25 19.92 -0.47
CA LEU A 210 21.09 19.43 0.30
C LEU A 210 21.55 18.67 1.58
N ARG A 211 22.63 17.89 1.49
CA ARG A 211 23.20 17.15 2.63
C ARG A 211 23.72 18.04 3.77
N ASP A 212 24.06 19.29 3.47
CA ASP A 212 24.64 20.24 4.43
C ASP A 212 23.54 21.05 5.14
N LEU A 213 22.27 20.94 4.70
CA LEU A 213 21.15 21.60 5.35
C LEU A 213 20.81 20.92 6.69
N PRO A 214 20.27 21.68 7.66
CA PRO A 214 19.68 21.10 8.86
C PRO A 214 18.63 20.04 8.53
N GLU A 215 18.30 19.18 9.49
CA GLU A 215 17.12 18.32 9.35
C GLU A 215 15.86 19.19 9.24
N PHE A 216 15.02 18.86 8.28
CA PHE A 216 13.73 19.50 8.08
C PHE A 216 12.68 18.43 7.81
N ASP A 217 11.45 18.75 8.10
CA ASP A 217 10.32 17.89 7.76
C ASP A 217 9.89 18.15 6.32
N PRO A 218 10.04 17.17 5.39
CA PRO A 218 9.60 17.34 4.00
C PRO A 218 8.11 17.66 3.84
N SER A 219 7.28 17.41 4.86
CA SER A 219 5.86 17.75 4.84
C SER A 219 5.59 19.25 4.70
N ILE A 220 6.59 20.10 4.93
CA ILE A 220 6.47 21.56 4.66
C ILE A 220 6.18 21.86 3.17
N PHE A 221 6.55 20.95 2.26
CA PHE A 221 6.24 21.06 0.84
C PHE A 221 4.86 20.53 0.45
N VAL A 222 4.15 19.86 1.41
CA VAL A 222 2.84 19.23 1.14
C VAL A 222 1.73 20.27 0.96
N GLY A 223 1.82 21.42 1.63
CA GLY A 223 0.71 22.37 1.74
C GLY A 223 0.08 22.73 0.40
N ASP A 224 0.91 23.14 -0.55
CA ASP A 224 0.45 23.57 -1.87
C ASP A 224 0.05 22.38 -2.78
N LEU A 225 0.78 21.27 -2.69
CA LEU A 225 0.50 20.04 -3.45
C LEU A 225 -0.85 19.41 -3.08
N ALA A 226 -1.21 19.48 -1.80
CA ALA A 226 -2.44 18.90 -1.29
C ALA A 226 -3.70 19.72 -1.63
N ASP A 227 -3.57 20.90 -2.24
CA ASP A 227 -4.65 21.88 -2.35
C ASP A 227 -5.37 21.88 -3.71
N THR A 228 -5.05 20.93 -4.59
CA THR A 228 -5.69 20.81 -5.89
C THR A 228 -7.12 20.25 -5.79
N PRO A 229 -8.03 20.60 -6.74
CA PRO A 229 -9.42 20.21 -6.71
C PRO A 229 -9.66 18.70 -6.60
N MET A 230 -8.87 17.88 -7.31
CA MET A 230 -9.04 16.41 -7.28
C MET A 230 -8.47 15.80 -6.00
N LEU A 231 -7.33 16.28 -5.49
CA LEU A 231 -6.78 15.81 -4.20
C LEU A 231 -7.67 16.18 -3.01
N LYS A 232 -8.38 17.32 -3.05
CA LYS A 232 -9.38 17.67 -2.03
C LYS A 232 -10.56 16.70 -1.99
N LYS A 233 -10.90 16.07 -3.11
CA LYS A 233 -11.99 15.07 -3.22
C LYS A 233 -11.51 13.65 -2.98
N ALA A 234 -10.20 13.42 -3.00
CA ALA A 234 -9.64 12.10 -2.87
C ALA A 234 -9.94 11.50 -1.49
N PRO A 235 -10.32 10.22 -1.41
CA PRO A 235 -10.28 9.47 -0.17
C PRO A 235 -8.90 9.62 0.50
N PRO A 236 -8.82 9.75 1.84
CA PRO A 236 -7.55 9.98 2.53
C PRO A 236 -6.47 8.98 2.16
N PHE A 237 -6.82 7.71 2.05
CA PHE A 237 -5.91 6.64 1.62
C PHE A 237 -5.28 6.91 0.24
N ILE A 238 -6.08 7.32 -0.75
CA ILE A 238 -5.59 7.62 -2.11
C ILE A 238 -4.61 8.80 -2.08
N LYS A 239 -4.97 9.86 -1.35
CA LYS A 239 -4.11 11.02 -1.18
C LYS A 239 -2.78 10.65 -0.52
N ASP A 240 -2.82 9.94 0.61
CA ASP A 240 -1.63 9.59 1.35
C ASP A 240 -0.73 8.61 0.57
N SER A 241 -1.33 7.66 -0.17
CA SER A 241 -0.58 6.72 -1.03
C SER A 241 0.11 7.43 -2.19
N LEU A 242 -0.53 8.45 -2.78
CA LEU A 242 0.07 9.25 -3.85
C LEU A 242 1.26 10.08 -3.34
N LEU A 243 1.15 10.63 -2.13
CA LEU A 243 2.16 11.53 -1.57
C LEU A 243 3.32 10.79 -0.88
N PHE A 244 3.10 9.56 -0.44
CA PHE A 244 4.07 8.79 0.34
C PHE A 244 5.43 8.61 -0.36
N PRO A 245 5.53 8.21 -1.65
CA PRO A 245 6.79 8.06 -2.35
C PRO A 245 7.63 9.33 -2.36
N TYR A 246 6.99 10.49 -2.53
CA TYR A 246 7.68 11.78 -2.59
C TYR A 246 8.26 12.19 -1.23
N PHE A 247 7.44 12.23 -0.18
CA PHE A 247 7.85 12.81 1.10
C PHE A 247 8.59 11.83 2.00
N SER A 248 8.08 10.62 2.15
CA SER A 248 8.79 9.59 2.91
C SER A 248 10.04 9.12 2.15
N GLY A 249 9.95 9.04 0.81
CA GLY A 249 11.07 8.76 -0.06
C GLY A 249 12.16 9.84 0.01
N LEU A 250 11.78 11.14 0.05
CA LEU A 250 12.73 12.23 0.26
C LEU A 250 13.43 12.12 1.61
N THR A 251 12.68 11.84 2.68
CA THR A 251 13.26 11.61 4.02
C THR A 251 14.29 10.48 4.01
N PHE A 252 13.95 9.35 3.37
CA PHE A 252 14.85 8.22 3.19
C PHE A 252 16.09 8.61 2.36
N SER A 253 15.89 9.27 1.23
CA SER A 253 16.96 9.68 0.32
C SER A 253 17.93 10.65 0.99
N LEU A 254 17.41 11.64 1.75
CA LEU A 254 18.23 12.55 2.55
C LEU A 254 19.10 11.82 3.58
N TYR A 255 18.53 10.83 4.26
CA TYR A 255 19.28 10.01 5.23
C TYR A 255 20.48 9.31 4.57
N ILE A 256 20.28 8.74 3.37
CA ILE A 256 21.34 8.08 2.63
C ILE A 256 22.36 9.10 2.08
N LEU A 257 21.89 10.18 1.45
CA LEU A 257 22.74 11.20 0.86
C LEU A 257 23.64 11.91 1.87
N ARG A 258 23.15 12.17 3.09
CA ARG A 258 23.96 12.74 4.17
C ARG A 258 25.13 11.87 4.59
N THR A 259 24.96 10.55 4.52
CA THR A 259 26.00 9.61 4.95
C THR A 259 26.93 9.17 3.82
N SER A 260 26.45 9.09 2.59
CA SER A 260 27.12 8.40 1.49
C SER A 260 27.25 9.24 0.21
N GLY A 261 26.54 10.38 0.12
CA GLY A 261 26.46 11.19 -1.10
C GLY A 261 25.82 10.44 -2.27
N TRP A 262 25.75 11.06 -3.44
CA TRP A 262 25.15 10.46 -4.65
C TRP A 262 25.89 9.20 -5.11
N GLY A 263 27.22 9.17 -5.06
CA GLY A 263 28.01 7.98 -5.42
C GLY A 263 27.68 6.76 -4.54
N GLY A 264 27.40 6.98 -3.24
CA GLY A 264 26.98 5.92 -2.33
C GLY A 264 25.49 5.56 -2.46
N PHE A 265 24.68 6.46 -3.01
CA PHE A 265 23.25 6.22 -3.25
C PHE A 265 23.02 5.08 -4.24
N ASN A 266 23.92 4.85 -5.20
CA ASN A 266 23.83 3.75 -6.17
C ASN A 266 23.64 2.38 -5.48
N SER A 267 24.22 2.19 -4.30
CA SER A 267 24.06 0.93 -3.54
C SER A 267 22.63 0.61 -3.14
N VAL A 268 21.73 1.61 -3.14
CA VAL A 268 20.31 1.41 -2.86
C VAL A 268 19.61 0.69 -4.02
N PHE A 269 20.06 0.91 -5.25
CA PHE A 269 19.55 0.19 -6.41
C PHE A 269 20.00 -1.28 -6.43
N ASP A 270 21.22 -1.56 -5.94
CA ASP A 270 21.72 -2.94 -5.80
C ASP A 270 21.05 -3.69 -4.64
N ASN A 271 20.73 -2.97 -3.56
CA ASN A 271 20.12 -3.52 -2.35
C ASN A 271 18.89 -2.71 -1.97
N PRO A 272 17.76 -2.86 -2.68
CA PRO A 272 16.57 -2.06 -2.44
C PRO A 272 15.95 -2.31 -1.07
N PRO A 273 15.26 -1.30 -0.49
CA PRO A 273 14.48 -1.51 0.72
C PRO A 273 13.43 -2.61 0.49
N ALA A 274 13.25 -3.46 1.49
CA ALA A 274 12.37 -4.63 1.43
C ALA A 274 10.91 -4.31 1.74
N GLY A 275 10.59 -3.08 2.16
CA GLY A 275 9.24 -2.62 2.47
C GLY A 275 9.21 -1.19 3.00
N THR A 276 8.01 -0.64 3.13
CA THR A 276 7.76 0.74 3.57
C THR A 276 8.28 1.03 4.98
N GLN A 277 8.40 0.01 5.84
CA GLN A 277 9.03 0.18 7.16
C GLN A 277 10.46 0.73 7.06
N GLN A 278 11.24 0.27 6.07
CA GLN A 278 12.60 0.76 5.90
C GLN A 278 12.65 2.17 5.31
N ILE A 279 11.62 2.58 4.57
CA ILE A 279 11.45 3.97 4.11
C ILE A 279 11.09 4.88 5.28
N LEU A 280 10.13 4.48 6.12
CA LEU A 280 9.71 5.22 7.31
C LEU A 280 10.80 5.29 8.38
N HIS A 281 11.63 4.26 8.45
CA HIS A 281 12.71 4.11 9.44
C HIS A 281 14.06 3.81 8.75
N PRO A 282 14.72 4.79 8.09
CA PRO A 282 15.94 4.55 7.30
C PRO A 282 17.07 3.88 8.09
N SER A 283 17.08 4.05 9.41
CA SER A 283 18.04 3.36 10.30
C SER A 283 17.87 1.84 10.31
N LEU A 284 16.66 1.31 10.03
CA LEU A 284 16.44 -0.13 9.90
C LEU A 284 17.04 -0.65 8.60
N TYR A 285 16.87 0.09 7.49
CA TYR A 285 17.54 -0.20 6.23
C TYR A 285 19.06 -0.24 6.39
N LYS A 286 19.66 0.78 7.02
CA LYS A 286 21.10 0.84 7.26
C LYS A 286 21.63 -0.31 8.11
N ARG A 287 20.82 -0.86 9.03
CA ARG A 287 21.16 -2.04 9.83
C ARG A 287 20.87 -3.37 9.13
N GLY A 288 20.35 -3.36 7.90
CA GLY A 288 19.95 -4.56 7.16
C GLY A 288 18.77 -5.31 7.79
N LYS A 289 17.94 -4.64 8.62
CA LYS A 289 16.75 -5.25 9.19
C LYS A 289 15.62 -5.20 8.15
N ALA A 290 15.28 -6.34 7.57
CA ALA A 290 14.15 -6.51 6.65
C ALA A 290 12.97 -7.25 7.32
N PRO A 291 11.74 -7.04 6.84
CA PRO A 291 10.57 -7.81 7.25
C PRO A 291 10.79 -9.32 7.03
N LEU A 292 10.32 -10.13 7.97
CA LEU A 292 10.39 -11.59 7.82
C LEU A 292 9.23 -12.08 6.96
N PRO A 293 9.44 -13.09 6.09
CA PRO A 293 8.35 -13.71 5.35
C PRO A 293 7.30 -14.29 6.29
N LEU A 294 6.05 -13.93 6.11
CA LEU A 294 4.91 -14.47 6.83
C LEU A 294 3.93 -15.12 5.84
N LYS A 295 3.49 -16.36 6.14
CA LYS A 295 2.49 -17.05 5.31
C LYS A 295 1.12 -16.93 5.96
N LEU A 296 0.10 -16.74 5.13
CA LEU A 296 -1.28 -16.68 5.62
C LEU A 296 -1.74 -18.02 6.19
N ASP A 297 -1.35 -19.13 5.55
CA ASP A 297 -1.62 -20.51 5.99
C ASP A 297 -3.12 -20.82 6.19
N LEU A 298 -3.98 -20.36 5.30
CA LEU A 298 -5.41 -20.69 5.35
C LEU A 298 -5.62 -22.22 5.24
N PRO A 299 -6.61 -22.78 5.94
CA PRO A 299 -6.98 -24.18 5.79
C PRO A 299 -7.51 -24.50 4.39
N ASP A 300 -7.32 -25.75 3.93
CA ASP A 300 -7.91 -26.22 2.70
C ASP A 300 -9.44 -26.08 2.72
N GLY A 301 -10.00 -25.67 1.59
CA GLY A 301 -11.43 -25.41 1.44
C GLY A 301 -11.93 -24.09 2.07
N ILE A 302 -11.01 -23.20 2.49
CA ILE A 302 -11.32 -21.85 2.90
C ILE A 302 -10.60 -20.87 1.97
N PRO A 303 -11.38 -19.96 1.33
CA PRO A 303 -12.84 -20.00 1.21
C PRO A 303 -13.31 -21.16 0.31
N GLY A 304 -14.62 -21.46 0.31
CA GLY A 304 -15.18 -22.51 -0.53
C GLY A 304 -15.11 -22.20 -2.04
N THR A 305 -15.58 -23.15 -2.87
CA THR A 305 -15.47 -23.09 -4.35
C THR A 305 -16.29 -21.97 -5.02
N SER A 306 -17.24 -21.33 -4.30
CA SER A 306 -18.00 -20.17 -4.78
C SER A 306 -17.20 -18.86 -4.78
N TRP A 307 -16.00 -18.84 -4.22
CA TRP A 307 -15.14 -17.68 -4.08
C TRP A 307 -13.98 -17.71 -5.06
N ASN A 308 -13.66 -16.56 -5.65
CA ASN A 308 -12.43 -16.33 -6.39
C ASN A 308 -11.45 -15.58 -5.50
N GLN A 309 -10.22 -16.05 -5.45
CA GLN A 309 -9.14 -15.26 -4.86
C GLN A 309 -8.80 -14.13 -5.82
N LEU A 310 -8.92 -12.90 -5.34
CA LEU A 310 -8.53 -11.71 -6.09
C LEU A 310 -7.03 -11.48 -6.00
N GLU A 311 -6.52 -11.49 -4.77
CA GLU A 311 -5.08 -11.28 -4.51
C GLU A 311 -4.62 -11.93 -3.21
N THR A 312 -3.31 -12.08 -3.06
CA THR A 312 -2.62 -12.31 -1.79
C THR A 312 -1.35 -11.46 -1.78
N ASN A 313 -1.12 -10.72 -0.68
CA ASN A 313 -0.09 -9.69 -0.63
C ASN A 313 0.28 -9.29 0.79
N ALA A 314 1.12 -8.24 0.94
CA ALA A 314 1.43 -7.55 2.18
C ALA A 314 1.01 -6.07 2.10
N LEU A 315 0.47 -5.54 3.19
CA LEU A 315 0.15 -4.11 3.33
C LEU A 315 1.35 -3.30 3.82
N GLY A 316 2.22 -3.91 4.60
CA GLY A 316 3.33 -3.24 5.23
C GLY A 316 2.96 -2.29 6.36
N GLU A 317 3.95 -1.63 6.94
CA GLU A 317 3.74 -0.64 7.99
C GLU A 317 2.87 0.53 7.51
N PHE A 318 3.15 1.04 6.29
CA PHE A 318 2.37 2.14 5.72
C PHE A 318 0.91 1.76 5.52
N GLY A 319 0.61 0.63 4.87
CA GLY A 319 -0.77 0.22 4.61
C GLY A 319 -1.57 -0.04 5.90
N TRP A 320 -0.98 -0.68 6.91
CA TRP A 320 -1.64 -0.86 8.20
C TRP A 320 -1.84 0.45 8.96
N LYS A 321 -0.91 1.40 8.84
CA LYS A 321 -1.12 2.77 9.35
C LYS A 321 -2.35 3.39 8.71
N GLU A 322 -2.51 3.29 7.38
CA GLU A 322 -3.67 3.87 6.68
C GLU A 322 -4.99 3.19 7.08
N VAL A 323 -4.99 1.84 7.21
CA VAL A 323 -6.16 1.10 7.71
C VAL A 323 -6.58 1.60 9.11
N LEU A 324 -5.64 1.80 10.00
CA LEU A 324 -5.94 2.33 11.34
C LEU A 324 -6.38 3.80 11.29
N LYS A 325 -5.69 4.64 10.53
CA LYS A 325 -5.95 6.08 10.38
C LYS A 325 -7.34 6.38 9.82
N GLN A 326 -7.88 5.48 8.98
CA GLN A 326 -9.23 5.62 8.43
C GLN A 326 -10.29 5.75 9.54
N PHE A 327 -10.06 5.14 10.71
CA PHE A 327 -11.02 5.07 11.80
C PHE A 327 -10.52 5.68 13.12
N LEU A 328 -9.21 5.92 13.25
CA LEU A 328 -8.56 6.44 14.45
C LEU A 328 -7.82 7.75 14.13
N ASP A 329 -7.33 8.42 15.19
CA ASP A 329 -6.44 9.57 15.01
C ASP A 329 -5.07 9.11 14.46
N ASP A 330 -4.44 9.97 13.65
CA ASP A 330 -3.17 9.68 12.99
C ASP A 330 -2.02 9.39 13.99
N PRO A 331 -1.84 10.12 15.12
CA PRO A 331 -0.82 9.79 16.10
C PRO A 331 -0.96 8.39 16.70
N ARG A 332 -2.19 7.92 16.96
CA ARG A 332 -2.44 6.56 17.46
C ARG A 332 -2.15 5.52 16.37
N ALA A 333 -2.61 5.77 15.15
CA ALA A 333 -2.37 4.88 14.01
C ALA A 333 -0.87 4.70 13.76
N ARG A 334 -0.09 5.76 13.73
CA ARG A 334 1.38 5.72 13.57
C ARG A 334 2.07 4.92 14.68
N ARG A 335 1.76 5.19 15.94
CA ARG A 335 2.39 4.47 17.08
C ARG A 335 2.15 2.98 17.03
N VAL A 336 0.94 2.57 16.65
CA VAL A 336 0.58 1.15 16.59
C VAL A 336 1.20 0.47 15.37
N ALA A 337 1.14 1.11 14.20
CA ALA A 337 1.73 0.58 12.97
C ALA A 337 3.26 0.44 13.06
N ALA A 338 3.95 1.33 13.76
CA ALA A 338 5.40 1.25 13.98
C ALA A 338 5.86 -0.03 14.69
N GLY A 339 4.95 -0.77 15.33
CA GLY A 339 5.22 -2.09 15.89
C GLY A 339 5.14 -3.24 14.87
N TRP A 340 4.72 -2.99 13.64
CA TRP A 340 4.63 -3.98 12.58
C TRP A 340 6.01 -4.60 12.26
N ASP A 341 6.03 -5.91 11.97
CA ASP A 341 7.24 -6.65 11.62
C ASP A 341 7.04 -7.48 10.34
N ALA A 342 5.84 -7.99 10.12
CA ALA A 342 5.44 -8.69 8.90
C ALA A 342 3.92 -8.81 8.79
N ASP A 343 3.41 -8.93 7.57
CA ASP A 343 2.04 -9.37 7.33
C ASP A 343 1.90 -10.14 6.01
N ASN A 344 0.79 -10.83 5.90
CA ASN A 344 0.28 -11.37 4.65
C ASN A 344 -1.23 -11.39 4.70
N TYR A 345 -1.87 -11.01 3.59
CA TYR A 345 -3.33 -11.04 3.47
C TYR A 345 -3.79 -11.73 2.20
N ALA A 346 -5.07 -12.06 2.14
CA ALA A 346 -5.76 -12.46 0.92
C ALA A 346 -7.17 -11.89 0.91
N THR A 347 -7.57 -11.41 -0.27
CA THR A 347 -8.92 -10.93 -0.57
C THR A 347 -9.60 -11.88 -1.55
N PHE A 348 -10.86 -12.20 -1.27
CA PHE A 348 -11.70 -13.07 -2.09
C PHE A 348 -13.00 -12.37 -2.43
N GLU A 349 -13.52 -12.68 -3.62
CA GLU A 349 -14.82 -12.19 -4.08
C GLU A 349 -15.73 -13.37 -4.42
N GLU A 350 -16.96 -13.34 -3.92
CA GLU A 350 -17.97 -14.34 -4.27
C GLU A 350 -18.41 -14.16 -5.73
N LYS A 351 -18.47 -15.27 -6.46
CA LYS A 351 -18.70 -15.26 -7.93
C LYS A 351 -20.00 -14.58 -8.34
N GLU A 352 -21.06 -14.84 -7.59
CA GLU A 352 -22.41 -14.37 -7.93
C GLU A 352 -22.74 -13.02 -7.28
N THR A 353 -22.57 -12.91 -5.98
CA THR A 353 -23.03 -11.73 -5.21
C THR A 353 -22.02 -10.60 -5.12
N LYS A 354 -20.75 -10.86 -5.54
CA LYS A 354 -19.64 -9.91 -5.43
C LYS A 354 -19.32 -9.48 -3.99
N ARG A 355 -19.79 -10.22 -2.98
CA ARG A 355 -19.37 -10.01 -1.60
C ARG A 355 -17.88 -10.25 -1.44
N LEU A 356 -17.29 -9.54 -0.49
CA LEU A 356 -15.87 -9.64 -0.21
C LEU A 356 -15.60 -10.44 1.06
N MET A 357 -14.50 -11.14 1.06
CA MET A 357 -13.92 -11.80 2.23
C MET A 357 -12.44 -11.47 2.29
N PHE A 358 -11.99 -11.02 3.45
CA PHE A 358 -10.62 -10.60 3.70
C PHE A 358 -10.05 -11.38 4.86
N PHE A 359 -8.83 -11.91 4.70
CA PHE A 359 -8.04 -12.54 5.76
C PHE A 359 -6.68 -11.87 5.83
N ALA A 360 -6.19 -11.61 7.03
CA ALA A 360 -4.82 -11.14 7.23
C ALA A 360 -4.19 -11.78 8.47
N ARG A 361 -2.90 -12.12 8.35
CA ARG A 361 -2.03 -12.52 9.45
C ARG A 361 -0.91 -11.50 9.57
N LEU A 362 -0.69 -11.02 10.78
CA LEU A 362 0.31 -10.00 11.11
C LEU A 362 1.24 -10.52 12.19
N ARG A 363 2.48 -10.03 12.16
CA ARG A 363 3.45 -10.17 13.26
C ARG A 363 3.91 -8.80 13.70
N PHE A 364 4.12 -8.66 15.00
CA PHE A 364 4.61 -7.44 15.63
C PHE A 364 5.96 -7.66 16.31
N SER A 365 6.66 -6.57 16.57
CA SER A 365 8.00 -6.58 17.19
C SER A 365 8.00 -7.04 18.65
N SER A 366 6.85 -7.06 19.32
CA SER A 366 6.65 -7.57 20.68
C SER A 366 5.19 -7.93 20.93
N GLU A 367 4.93 -8.68 22.03
CA GLU A 367 3.57 -8.98 22.50
C GLU A 367 2.80 -7.73 22.91
N ASP A 368 3.48 -6.72 23.48
CA ASP A 368 2.86 -5.43 23.84
C ASP A 368 2.39 -4.69 22.59
N MET A 369 3.15 -4.74 21.49
CA MET A 369 2.76 -4.13 20.22
C MET A 369 1.59 -4.89 19.57
N ALA A 370 1.57 -6.22 19.64
CA ALA A 370 0.43 -7.03 19.20
C ALA A 370 -0.83 -6.70 20.01
N SER A 371 -0.70 -6.55 21.32
CA SER A 371 -1.81 -6.15 22.20
C SER A 371 -2.29 -4.73 21.91
N SER A 372 -1.38 -3.81 21.63
CA SER A 372 -1.70 -2.43 21.21
C SER A 372 -2.45 -2.42 19.88
N PHE A 373 -2.02 -3.25 18.92
CA PHE A 373 -2.73 -3.43 17.65
C PHE A 373 -4.12 -4.03 17.86
N PHE A 374 -4.25 -5.08 18.68
CA PHE A 374 -5.55 -5.67 19.02
C PHE A 374 -6.53 -4.61 19.54
N ALA A 375 -6.11 -3.78 20.49
CA ALA A 375 -6.95 -2.73 21.06
C ALA A 375 -7.32 -1.67 20.00
N ALA A 376 -6.35 -1.19 19.24
CA ALA A 376 -6.57 -0.17 18.22
C ALA A 376 -7.44 -0.69 17.05
N TYR A 377 -7.15 -1.89 16.56
CA TYR A 377 -7.90 -2.45 15.43
C TYR A 377 -9.30 -2.92 15.84
N SER A 378 -9.49 -3.35 17.09
CA SER A 378 -10.83 -3.57 17.66
C SER A 378 -11.67 -2.30 17.61
N ASP A 379 -11.13 -1.16 18.06
CA ASP A 379 -11.83 0.13 18.00
C ASP A 379 -12.11 0.56 16.57
N ALA A 380 -11.16 0.34 15.65
CA ALA A 380 -11.33 0.62 14.22
C ALA A 380 -12.45 -0.22 13.60
N LEU A 381 -12.48 -1.53 13.86
CA LEU A 381 -13.53 -2.43 13.38
C LEU A 381 -14.91 -2.07 13.95
N GLU A 382 -14.98 -1.64 15.21
CA GLU A 382 -16.24 -1.17 15.79
C GLU A 382 -16.76 0.11 15.14
N LYS A 383 -15.88 1.01 14.72
CA LYS A 383 -16.24 2.22 13.98
C LYS A 383 -16.61 1.93 12.53
N LYS A 384 -15.93 0.95 11.90
CA LYS A 384 -16.23 0.50 10.54
C LYS A 384 -17.63 -0.16 10.46
N TYR A 385 -18.04 -0.89 11.51
CA TYR A 385 -19.30 -1.63 11.57
C TYR A 385 -20.16 -1.15 12.76
N PRO A 386 -20.75 0.06 12.67
CA PRO A 386 -21.56 0.61 13.75
C PRO A 386 -22.83 -0.22 14.03
N GLU A 387 -23.35 -0.91 13.01
CA GLU A 387 -24.56 -1.76 13.06
C GLU A 387 -24.31 -3.20 13.52
N ARG A 388 -23.08 -3.51 13.95
CA ARG A 388 -22.68 -4.86 14.37
C ARG A 388 -23.60 -5.48 15.41
N LYS A 389 -23.76 -6.79 15.36
CA LYS A 389 -24.56 -7.59 16.29
C LYS A 389 -23.69 -8.69 16.92
N ASN A 390 -24.16 -9.23 18.03
CA ASN A 390 -23.55 -10.38 18.69
C ASN A 390 -22.04 -10.17 19.02
N LEU A 391 -21.67 -8.96 19.45
CA LEU A 391 -20.30 -8.64 19.81
C LEU A 391 -19.85 -9.48 21.01
N SER A 392 -18.76 -10.20 20.82
CA SER A 392 -18.04 -10.95 21.86
C SER A 392 -16.59 -10.47 21.93
N LYS A 393 -16.13 -10.07 23.13
CA LYS A 393 -14.74 -9.75 23.42
C LYS A 393 -14.29 -10.54 24.63
N VAL A 394 -13.26 -11.39 24.47
CA VAL A 394 -12.69 -12.21 25.54
C VAL A 394 -11.17 -12.25 25.39
N GLY A 395 -10.47 -11.60 26.32
CA GLY A 395 -9.01 -11.47 26.25
C GLY A 395 -8.59 -10.79 24.93
N GLN A 396 -7.71 -11.43 24.19
CA GLN A 396 -7.22 -10.98 22.88
C GLN A 396 -8.03 -11.57 21.70
N PHE A 397 -9.32 -11.76 21.88
CA PHE A 397 -10.28 -12.17 20.86
C PHE A 397 -11.45 -11.22 20.80
N MET A 398 -11.85 -10.84 19.58
CA MET A 398 -13.10 -10.14 19.26
C MET A 398 -13.77 -10.82 18.08
N GLY A 399 -15.11 -10.95 18.15
CA GLY A 399 -15.93 -11.41 17.03
C GLY A 399 -17.33 -10.81 17.09
N PHE A 400 -17.92 -10.53 15.91
CA PHE A 400 -19.28 -10.01 15.77
C PHE A 400 -19.83 -10.28 14.37
N ASP A 401 -21.14 -10.12 14.22
CA ASP A 401 -21.82 -10.20 12.93
C ASP A 401 -22.06 -8.80 12.37
N SER A 402 -21.81 -8.64 11.06
CA SER A 402 -22.01 -7.40 10.30
C SER A 402 -22.84 -7.67 9.02
N SER A 403 -23.19 -6.61 8.30
CA SER A 403 -23.82 -6.70 6.98
C SER A 403 -22.96 -7.44 5.95
N ASP A 404 -21.65 -7.41 6.11
CA ASP A 404 -20.69 -8.05 5.19
C ASP A 404 -20.41 -9.52 5.55
N GLY A 405 -20.92 -10.01 6.68
CA GLY A 405 -20.68 -11.33 7.25
C GLY A 405 -20.04 -11.26 8.63
N HIS A 406 -19.49 -12.38 9.11
CA HIS A 406 -18.83 -12.38 10.41
C HIS A 406 -17.44 -11.73 10.36
N VAL A 407 -17.11 -10.98 11.40
CA VAL A 407 -15.82 -10.31 11.58
C VAL A 407 -15.15 -10.90 12.81
N SER A 408 -13.88 -11.27 12.71
CA SER A 408 -13.09 -11.80 13.81
C SER A 408 -11.70 -11.19 13.84
N LEU A 409 -11.20 -10.96 15.04
CA LEU A 409 -9.82 -10.54 15.33
C LEU A 409 -9.32 -11.33 16.52
N ARG A 410 -8.09 -11.83 16.44
CA ARG A 410 -7.43 -12.54 17.54
C ARG A 410 -5.93 -12.31 17.51
N CYS A 411 -5.34 -12.13 18.70
CA CYS A 411 -3.89 -12.09 18.87
C CYS A 411 -3.42 -13.16 19.86
N VAL A 412 -2.25 -13.75 19.59
CA VAL A 412 -1.56 -14.72 20.47
C VAL A 412 -0.05 -14.47 20.37
N GLY A 413 0.58 -14.15 21.49
CA GLY A 413 1.98 -13.74 21.50
C GLY A 413 2.18 -12.48 20.63
N MET A 414 3.13 -12.53 19.72
CA MET A 414 3.44 -11.43 18.80
C MET A 414 2.61 -11.45 17.51
N GLU A 415 1.69 -12.38 17.33
CA GLU A 415 0.93 -12.51 16.09
C GLU A 415 -0.54 -12.21 16.28
N CYS A 416 -1.13 -11.57 15.26
CA CYS A 416 -2.56 -11.31 15.15
C CYS A 416 -3.11 -11.89 13.84
N VAL A 417 -4.36 -12.35 13.85
CA VAL A 417 -5.12 -12.71 12.66
C VAL A 417 -6.47 -12.02 12.68
N THR A 418 -6.93 -11.61 11.51
CA THR A 418 -8.26 -11.04 11.31
C THR A 418 -8.93 -11.64 10.09
N ALA A 419 -10.25 -11.82 10.18
CA ALA A 419 -11.09 -12.18 9.04
C ALA A 419 -12.33 -11.29 9.02
N GLN A 420 -12.71 -10.79 7.85
CA GLN A 420 -13.91 -10.00 7.62
C GLN A 420 -14.72 -10.65 6.49
N GLY A 421 -16.02 -10.75 6.66
CA GLY A 421 -16.91 -11.40 5.68
C GLY A 421 -16.86 -12.93 5.67
N ALA A 422 -16.07 -13.55 6.57
CA ALA A 422 -15.90 -15.00 6.68
C ALA A 422 -16.87 -15.60 7.69
N ASP A 423 -17.09 -16.92 7.62
CA ASP A 423 -17.78 -17.65 8.68
C ASP A 423 -16.95 -17.72 9.95
N ARG A 424 -17.59 -17.64 11.11
CA ARG A 424 -16.93 -17.87 12.41
C ARG A 424 -16.22 -19.23 12.47
N ALA A 425 -16.83 -20.28 11.89
CA ALA A 425 -16.24 -21.62 11.84
C ALA A 425 -14.93 -21.64 11.01
N ALA A 426 -14.91 -20.93 9.88
CA ALA A 426 -13.72 -20.79 9.05
C ALA A 426 -12.57 -20.11 9.82
N PHE A 427 -12.86 -19.05 10.55
CA PHE A 427 -11.88 -18.37 11.40
C PHE A 427 -11.32 -19.27 12.50
N LEU A 428 -12.20 -19.99 13.21
CA LEU A 428 -11.77 -20.93 14.27
C LEU A 428 -10.91 -22.06 13.69
N LYS A 429 -11.28 -22.64 12.55
CA LYS A 429 -10.48 -23.66 11.85
C LYS A 429 -9.11 -23.12 11.48
N TRP A 430 -9.02 -21.87 11.04
CA TRP A 430 -7.76 -21.23 10.72
C TRP A 430 -6.87 -21.05 11.95
N THR A 431 -7.39 -20.51 13.04
CA THR A 431 -6.61 -20.33 14.27
C THR A 431 -6.11 -21.67 14.86
N LEU A 432 -6.90 -22.76 14.72
CA LEU A 432 -6.48 -24.11 15.11
C LEU A 432 -5.35 -24.63 14.21
N LYS A 433 -5.41 -24.40 12.89
CA LYS A 433 -4.32 -24.77 11.96
C LYS A 433 -3.02 -24.06 12.32
N LEU A 434 -3.09 -22.81 12.83
CA LEU A 434 -1.94 -22.06 13.31
C LEU A 434 -1.40 -22.59 14.67
N GLY A 435 -2.02 -23.61 15.26
CA GLY A 435 -1.64 -24.16 16.56
C GLY A 435 -2.08 -23.30 17.75
N TRP A 436 -2.99 -22.36 17.55
CA TRP A 436 -3.44 -21.49 18.63
C TRP A 436 -4.44 -22.19 19.54
N PRO A 437 -4.41 -21.93 20.88
CA PRO A 437 -5.34 -22.56 21.82
C PRO A 437 -6.78 -22.21 21.46
N ALA A 438 -7.74 -23.05 21.84
CA ALA A 438 -9.15 -22.71 21.69
C ALA A 438 -9.48 -21.42 22.45
N VAL A 439 -10.45 -20.64 21.93
CA VAL A 439 -10.98 -19.48 22.67
C VAL A 439 -11.80 -20.03 23.84
N SER A 440 -11.26 -19.96 25.05
CA SER A 440 -12.01 -20.33 26.25
C SER A 440 -13.05 -19.26 26.55
N SER A 441 -14.31 -19.63 26.56
CA SER A 441 -15.37 -18.75 27.08
C SER A 441 -15.64 -19.09 28.53
N SER A 442 -15.92 -18.09 29.33
CA SER A 442 -16.41 -18.26 30.70
C SER A 442 -17.89 -18.71 30.79
N SER A 443 -18.53 -19.09 29.66
CA SER A 443 -19.91 -19.59 29.60
C SER A 443 -19.94 -20.99 28.99
N GLU A 444 -20.61 -21.90 29.64
CA GLU A 444 -20.82 -23.30 29.21
C GLU A 444 -21.39 -23.45 27.79
N THR A 445 -22.13 -22.44 27.31
CA THR A 445 -22.75 -22.43 25.98
C THR A 445 -21.74 -22.45 24.83
N THR A 446 -20.59 -21.83 24.97
CA THR A 446 -19.56 -21.72 23.91
C THR A 446 -18.65 -22.94 23.83
N ALA A 447 -18.46 -23.68 24.93
CA ALA A 447 -17.74 -24.95 24.91
C ALA A 447 -18.54 -26.02 24.15
N ALA A 448 -19.88 -26.02 24.31
CA ALA A 448 -20.78 -26.88 23.55
C ALA A 448 -20.83 -26.55 22.06
N ASP A 449 -20.85 -25.25 21.71
CA ASP A 449 -20.79 -24.80 20.31
C ASP A 449 -19.45 -25.07 19.65
N PHE A 450 -18.35 -24.95 20.38
CA PHE A 450 -17.01 -25.33 19.93
C PHE A 450 -16.89 -26.83 19.69
N ALA A 451 -17.40 -27.65 20.61
CA ALA A 451 -17.45 -29.11 20.45
C ALA A 451 -18.32 -29.52 19.26
N ARG A 452 -19.46 -28.88 19.04
CA ARG A 452 -20.32 -29.08 17.85
C ARG A 452 -19.61 -28.73 16.55
N THR A 453 -18.86 -27.63 16.52
CA THR A 453 -18.10 -27.20 15.35
C THR A 453 -16.98 -28.16 15.03
N LEU A 454 -16.23 -28.62 16.01
CA LEU A 454 -15.21 -29.66 15.84
C LEU A 454 -15.79 -30.99 15.37
N LEU A 455 -16.94 -31.41 15.89
CA LEU A 455 -17.61 -32.64 15.49
C LEU A 455 -18.12 -32.56 14.04
N ALA A 456 -18.68 -31.42 13.65
CA ALA A 456 -19.15 -31.17 12.27
C ALA A 456 -17.99 -31.14 11.25
N LEU A 457 -16.80 -30.71 11.66
CA LEU A 457 -15.59 -30.68 10.83
C LEU A 457 -14.87 -32.03 10.75
N ALA A 458 -15.06 -32.90 11.73
CA ALA A 458 -14.38 -34.21 11.82
C ALA A 458 -15.09 -35.34 11.07
N LEU A 459 -16.35 -35.13 10.63
CA LEU A 459 -17.17 -36.18 10.01
C LEU A 459 -17.51 -35.86 8.56
N PRO A 460 -16.90 -36.49 7.57
CA PRO A 460 -17.30 -36.36 6.18
C PRO A 460 -18.64 -37.13 5.96
N GLY A 461 -19.70 -36.43 5.65
CA GLY A 461 -20.84 -36.92 4.90
C GLY A 461 -21.92 -37.77 5.61
N ASN A 462 -22.16 -37.63 6.93
CA ASN A 462 -23.18 -38.42 7.62
C ASN A 462 -24.45 -37.64 8.00
N SER A 463 -25.58 -38.32 7.86
CA SER A 463 -26.95 -37.82 8.11
C SER A 463 -27.22 -37.45 9.58
N VAL A 464 -28.13 -36.49 9.80
CA VAL A 464 -28.53 -35.90 11.08
C VAL A 464 -28.85 -36.90 12.20
N GLY A 465 -29.27 -38.16 11.89
CA GLY A 465 -29.60 -39.18 12.88
C GLY A 465 -28.39 -39.80 13.58
N ALA A 466 -27.20 -39.85 12.95
CA ALA A 466 -25.98 -40.39 13.56
C ALA A 466 -25.33 -39.39 14.52
N MET A 467 -25.57 -38.09 14.31
CA MET A 467 -25.04 -37.01 15.14
C MET A 467 -25.62 -37.00 16.57
N GLN A 468 -26.90 -37.30 16.72
CA GLN A 468 -27.55 -37.29 18.06
C GLN A 468 -27.05 -38.38 19.02
N ASN A 469 -26.68 -39.53 18.50
CA ASN A 469 -26.15 -40.62 19.33
C ASN A 469 -24.69 -40.43 19.75
N GLN A 470 -23.85 -39.84 18.88
CA GLN A 470 -22.48 -39.48 19.20
C GLN A 470 -22.35 -38.29 20.15
N GLN A 471 -23.27 -37.32 20.06
CA GLN A 471 -23.33 -36.20 21.01
C GLN A 471 -23.51 -36.66 22.46
N ARG A 472 -24.30 -37.72 22.72
CA ARG A 472 -24.50 -38.27 24.06
C ARG A 472 -23.23 -38.94 24.60
N GLN A 473 -22.41 -39.55 23.75
CA GLN A 473 -21.16 -40.19 24.17
C GLN A 473 -20.05 -39.19 24.51
N VAL A 474 -19.96 -38.06 23.72
CA VAL A 474 -18.95 -37.03 23.95
C VAL A 474 -19.27 -36.21 25.22
N ILE A 475 -20.52 -35.91 25.48
CA ILE A 475 -20.96 -35.21 26.72
C ILE A 475 -20.73 -36.09 27.94
N GLY A 476 -20.92 -37.42 27.82
CA GLY A 476 -20.62 -38.38 28.89
C GLY A 476 -19.11 -38.46 29.26
N LEU A 477 -18.23 -38.29 28.30
CA LEU A 477 -16.77 -38.30 28.52
C LEU A 477 -16.25 -37.06 29.26
N PHE A 478 -16.90 -35.92 29.13
CA PHE A 478 -16.53 -34.70 29.86
C PHE A 478 -17.10 -34.61 31.27
N SER A 479 -18.22 -35.31 31.56
CA SER A 479 -18.81 -35.39 32.92
C SER A 479 -18.06 -36.29 33.91
N ILE A 480 -17.21 -37.21 33.43
CA ILE A 480 -16.47 -38.19 34.28
C ILE A 480 -15.13 -37.63 34.82
N ARG A 481 -14.68 -36.46 34.34
CA ARG A 481 -13.41 -35.85 34.79
C ARG A 481 -13.55 -34.69 35.79
N GLY A 482 -14.73 -34.51 36.39
CA GLY A 482 -15.05 -33.43 37.33
C GLY A 482 -14.90 -33.76 38.82
N GLU A 483 -14.53 -34.98 39.21
CA GLU A 483 -14.28 -35.33 40.63
C GLU A 483 -12.77 -35.44 40.86
N GLY A 484 -12.16 -34.37 41.32
CA GLY A 484 -10.81 -34.39 41.89
C GLY A 484 -10.87 -34.87 43.35
N PRO A 485 -9.84 -35.55 43.87
CA PRO A 485 -9.82 -36.05 45.24
C PRO A 485 -9.70 -34.89 46.24
N GLU A 486 -10.55 -34.92 47.26
CA GLU A 486 -10.37 -34.14 48.49
C GLU A 486 -9.05 -34.52 49.16
N LEU A 487 -8.22 -33.52 49.45
CA LEU A 487 -7.04 -33.67 50.28
C LEU A 487 -7.45 -33.59 51.76
N VAL A 488 -7.15 -34.63 52.47
CA VAL A 488 -7.01 -34.64 53.94
C VAL A 488 -5.62 -34.09 54.28
#